data_4b550fb0eb4295963cfce00672eb779d
#
_entry.id   4b550fb0eb4295963cfce00672eb779d
#
_cell.length_a   1.000
_cell.length_b   1.000
_cell.length_c   1.000
_cell.angle_alpha   90.00
_cell.angle_beta   90.00
_cell.angle_gamma   90.00
#
_symmetry.space_group_name_H-M   'P 1'
#
loop_
_entity.id
_entity.type
_entity.pdbx_description
1 polymer ?
#
loop_
_entity_poly.entity_id
_entity_poly.type
_entity_poly.pdbx_seq_one_letter_code
_entity_poly.pdbx_strand_id
1 'polypeptide(L)' 'MNAFNLIIIGDEILHGSRQDKHFAFFKSLLESRGLKLNQVQYLPDEPDLLVKQLRRSFSDGLPTFVTGGI' A
#
# COMPACT_ATOMS: atom_id res chain seq x y z
N MET A 1 8.11 2.59 -16.62
CA MET A 1 6.98 1.66 -16.43
C MET A 1 5.86 2.35 -15.67
N ASN A 2 4.64 2.11 -16.09
CA ASN A 2 3.48 2.75 -15.47
C ASN A 2 2.86 1.86 -14.40
N ALA A 3 3.68 1.45 -13.44
CA ALA A 3 3.24 0.59 -12.35
C ALA A 3 3.48 1.26 -11.01
N PHE A 4 2.77 0.79 -9.98
CA PHE A 4 2.89 1.36 -8.63
C PHE A 4 2.76 0.28 -7.58
N ASN A 5 3.32 0.55 -6.40
CA ASN A 5 3.14 -0.27 -5.21
C ASN A 5 2.23 0.45 -4.23
N LEU A 6 1.46 -0.30 -3.47
CA LEU A 6 0.55 0.23 -2.47
C LEU A 6 0.78 -0.46 -1.13
N ILE A 7 0.92 0.33 -0.07
CA ILE A 7 1.06 -0.17 1.30
C ILE A 7 -0.10 0.36 2.12
N ILE A 8 -0.85 -0.53 2.72
CA ILE A 8 -1.99 -0.20 3.58
C ILE A 8 -1.65 -0.60 5.00
N ILE A 9 -1.65 0.38 5.91
CA ILE A 9 -1.24 0.18 7.29
C ILE A 9 -2.46 0.21 8.20
N GLY A 10 -2.58 -0.78 9.09
CA GLY A 10 -3.66 -0.79 10.05
C GLY A 10 -3.84 -2.15 10.68
N ASP A 11 -3.71 -2.22 12.00
CA ASP A 11 -3.93 -3.46 12.74
C ASP A 11 -5.37 -3.94 12.63
N GLU A 12 -6.31 -3.01 12.65
CA GLU A 12 -7.74 -3.33 12.57
C GLU A 12 -8.11 -3.95 11.23
N ILE A 13 -7.41 -3.61 10.16
CA ILE A 13 -7.65 -4.21 8.86
C ILE A 13 -7.13 -5.64 8.82
N LEU A 14 -5.93 -5.86 9.36
CA LEU A 14 -5.33 -7.20 9.42
C LEU A 14 -6.15 -8.16 10.27
N HIS A 15 -6.71 -7.66 11.38
CA HIS A 15 -7.51 -8.49 12.28
C HIS A 15 -8.95 -8.66 11.83
N GLY A 16 -9.32 -8.03 10.71
CA GLY A 16 -10.67 -8.15 10.16
C GLY A 16 -11.73 -7.38 10.91
N SER A 17 -11.34 -6.51 11.85
CA SER A 17 -12.30 -5.69 12.61
C SER A 17 -12.80 -4.48 11.83
N ARG A 18 -12.16 -4.20 10.69
CA ARG A 18 -12.54 -3.08 9.84
C ARG A 18 -12.33 -3.47 8.38
N GLN A 19 -13.31 -3.16 7.54
CA GLN A 19 -13.18 -3.40 6.12
C GLN A 19 -12.25 -2.36 5.49
N ASP A 20 -11.32 -2.82 4.66
CA ASP A 20 -10.44 -1.95 3.91
C ASP A 20 -11.18 -1.35 2.73
N LYS A 21 -11.21 -0.03 2.66
CA LYS A 21 -11.78 0.70 1.53
C LYS A 21 -10.72 1.41 0.71
N HIS A 22 -9.48 1.43 1.20
CA HIS A 22 -8.40 2.16 0.54
C HIS A 22 -7.91 1.46 -0.71
N PHE A 23 -7.84 0.13 -0.69
CA PHE A 23 -7.33 -0.63 -1.82
C PHE A 23 -8.15 -0.38 -3.09
N ALA A 24 -9.46 -0.57 -3.01
CA ALA A 24 -10.32 -0.40 -4.18
C ALA A 24 -10.28 1.04 -4.69
N PHE A 25 -10.30 2.00 -3.78
CA PHE A 25 -10.28 3.42 -4.14
C PHE A 25 -8.98 3.79 -4.87
N PHE A 26 -7.83 3.46 -4.29
CA PHE A 26 -6.55 3.82 -4.89
C PHE A 26 -6.28 3.06 -6.17
N LYS A 27 -6.64 1.78 -6.20
CA LYS A 27 -6.49 0.98 -7.41
C LYS A 27 -7.26 1.60 -8.57
N SER A 28 -8.52 1.93 -8.34
CA SER A 28 -9.37 2.51 -9.36
C SER A 28 -8.87 3.88 -9.80
N LEU A 29 -8.50 4.73 -8.84
CA LEU A 29 -8.01 6.08 -9.13
C LEU A 29 -6.75 6.05 -9.98
N LEU A 30 -5.77 5.21 -9.61
CA LEU A 30 -4.49 5.18 -10.29
C LEU A 30 -4.56 4.45 -11.62
N GLU A 31 -5.41 3.44 -11.74
CA GLU A 31 -5.64 2.78 -13.02
C GLU A 31 -6.31 3.72 -14.03
N SER A 32 -7.18 4.60 -13.57
CA SER A 32 -7.79 5.60 -14.45
C SER A 32 -6.77 6.59 -14.99
N ARG A 33 -5.60 6.68 -14.39
CA ARG A 33 -4.51 7.54 -14.82
C ARG A 33 -3.41 6.79 -15.57
N GLY A 34 -3.67 5.54 -15.94
CA GLY A 34 -2.74 4.76 -16.74
C GLY A 34 -1.70 3.99 -15.94
N LEU A 35 -1.84 3.94 -14.61
CA LEU A 35 -0.92 3.17 -13.78
C LEU A 35 -1.49 1.78 -13.50
N LYS A 36 -0.59 0.81 -13.35
CA LYS A 36 -0.99 -0.56 -13.01
C LYS A 36 -0.49 -0.92 -11.63
N LEU A 37 -1.33 -1.59 -10.84
CA LEU A 37 -0.91 -2.09 -9.54
C LEU A 37 0.10 -3.22 -9.72
N ASN A 38 1.29 -3.02 -9.17
CA ASN A 38 2.32 -4.05 -9.15
C ASN A 38 2.20 -4.93 -7.91
N GLN A 39 2.09 -4.30 -6.74
CA GLN A 39 2.03 -5.02 -5.48
C GLN A 39 1.24 -4.23 -4.46
N VAL A 40 0.44 -4.93 -3.64
CA VAL A 40 -0.20 -4.34 -2.47
C VAL A 40 0.24 -5.11 -1.23
N GLN A 41 0.56 -4.39 -0.16
CA GLN A 41 0.92 -4.98 1.12
C GLN A 41 0.02 -4.41 2.21
N TYR A 42 -0.45 -5.30 3.08
CA TYR A 42 -1.20 -4.93 4.28
C TYR A 42 -0.27 -5.14 5.46
N LEU A 43 0.08 -4.08 6.16
CA LEU A 43 1.08 -4.14 7.23
C LEU A 43 0.49 -3.68 8.56
N PRO A 44 0.95 -4.30 9.67
CA PRO A 44 0.60 -3.79 10.98
C PRO A 44 1.28 -2.44 11.24
N ASP A 45 0.77 -1.70 12.20
CA ASP A 45 1.34 -0.40 12.55
C ASP A 45 2.54 -0.60 13.48
N GLU A 46 3.63 -1.11 12.91
CA GLU A 46 4.90 -1.37 13.61
C GLU A 46 6.02 -0.63 12.89
N PRO A 47 6.63 0.40 13.53
CA PRO A 47 7.61 1.25 12.85
C PRO A 47 8.79 0.51 12.21
N ASP A 48 9.37 -0.47 12.91
CA ASP A 48 10.52 -1.20 12.38
C ASP A 48 10.17 -1.98 11.13
N LEU A 49 9.01 -2.63 11.13
CA LEU A 49 8.54 -3.39 9.99
C LEU A 49 8.22 -2.47 8.81
N LEU A 50 7.61 -1.32 9.10
CA LEU A 50 7.26 -0.35 8.06
C LEU A 50 8.50 0.19 7.36
N VAL A 51 9.54 0.53 8.12
CA VAL A 51 10.80 1.02 7.55
C VAL A 51 11.41 -0.04 6.63
N LYS A 52 11.42 -1.30 7.08
CA LYS A 52 11.99 -2.39 6.31
C LYS A 52 11.24 -2.59 5.00
N GLN A 53 9.92 -2.59 5.03
CA GLN A 53 9.11 -2.81 3.83
C GLN A 53 9.17 -1.63 2.88
N LEU A 54 9.26 -0.40 3.40
CA LEU A 54 9.42 0.78 2.55
C LEU A 54 10.74 0.73 1.79
N ARG A 55 11.82 0.31 2.45
CA ARG A 55 13.11 0.18 1.79
C ARG A 55 13.06 -0.83 0.65
N ARG A 56 12.36 -1.94 0.85
CA ARG A 56 12.18 -2.95 -0.19
C ARG A 56 11.40 -2.38 -1.38
N SER A 57 10.32 -1.65 -1.11
CA SER A 57 9.51 -1.05 -2.18
C SER A 57 10.31 -0.04 -2.98
N PHE A 58 11.13 0.76 -2.31
CA PHE A 58 11.93 1.76 -3.01
C PHE A 58 12.98 1.12 -3.91
N SER A 59 13.46 -0.07 -3.57
CA SER A 59 14.46 -0.75 -4.39
C SER A 59 13.91 -1.20 -5.74
N ASP A 60 12.59 -1.30 -5.87
CA ASP A 60 11.96 -1.66 -7.14
C ASP A 60 11.97 -0.52 -8.15
N GLY A 61 12.24 0.71 -7.71
CA GLY A 61 12.22 1.88 -8.57
C GLY A 61 10.82 2.32 -8.98
N LEU A 62 9.79 1.77 -8.36
CA LEU A 62 8.40 2.12 -8.65
C LEU A 62 7.86 3.09 -7.59
N PRO A 63 6.93 3.97 -7.97
CA PRO A 63 6.27 4.79 -6.98
C PRO A 63 5.51 3.93 -5.98
N THR A 64 5.61 4.31 -4.70
CA THR A 64 4.94 3.60 -3.60
C THR A 64 4.00 4.56 -2.89
N PHE A 65 2.74 4.19 -2.84
CA PHE A 65 1.72 4.96 -2.13
C PHE A 65 1.43 4.27 -0.80
N VAL A 66 1.41 5.05 0.27
CA VAL A 66 1.19 4.53 1.62
C VAL A 66 -0.06 5.17 2.19
N THR A 67 -0.96 4.37 2.73
CA THR A 67 -2.20 4.85 3.30
C THR A 67 -2.50 4.12 4.61
N GLY A 68 -3.28 4.78 5.47
CA GLY A 68 -3.62 4.23 6.78
C GLY A 68 -2.69 4.75 7.87
N GLY A 69 -2.80 4.20 9.06
CA GLY A 69 -1.91 4.55 10.17
C GLY A 69 -2.24 5.85 10.89
N ILE A 70 -3.41 6.38 10.64
CA ILE A 70 -3.84 7.64 11.29
C ILE A 70 -4.91 7.35 12.33
#